data_fc0fedf11ef5cf9a87ef42d926a5fed1
#
_entry.id   fc0fedf11ef5cf9a87ef42d926a5fed1
#
_cell.length_a   1.000
_cell.length_b   1.000
_cell.length_c   1.000
_cell.angle_alpha   90.00
_cell.angle_beta   90.00
_cell.angle_gamma   90.00
#
_symmetry.space_group_name_H-M   'P 1'
#
loop_
_entity.id
_entity.type
_entity.pdbx_description
1 polymer ?
#
loop_
_entity_poly.entity_id
_entity_poly.type
_entity_poly.pdbx_seq_one_letter_code
_entity_poly.pdbx_strand_id
1 'polypeptide(L)' 'MNVLAIDIGGTHVKILATGQTERREFESGPKLTPKLMVAGVKKLARDWSYDVVSMGYPGPVQQN' A
#
# COMPACT_ATOMS: atom_id res chain seq x y z
N MET A 1 0.76 -2.63 -18.54
CA MET A 1 0.36 -3.24 -17.27
C MET A 1 0.39 -2.21 -16.17
N ASN A 2 -0.67 -2.13 -15.42
CA ASN A 2 -0.76 -1.18 -14.31
C ASN A 2 -0.50 -1.89 -13.00
N VAL A 3 0.39 -1.33 -12.20
CA VAL A 3 0.79 -1.92 -10.94
C VAL A 3 0.32 -1.01 -9.80
N LEU A 4 -0.27 -1.61 -8.80
CA LEU A 4 -0.57 -0.90 -7.56
C LEU A 4 0.55 -1.21 -6.57
N ALA A 5 1.34 -0.21 -6.26
CA ALA A 5 2.44 -0.36 -5.31
C ALA A 5 1.94 -0.02 -3.92
N ILE A 6 2.18 -0.92 -2.97
CA ILE A 6 1.78 -0.72 -1.58
C ILE A 6 3.04 -0.70 -0.73
N ASP A 7 3.21 0.39 0.00
CA ASP A 7 4.37 0.58 0.86
C ASP A 7 3.86 0.57 2.30
N ILE A 8 4.23 -0.46 3.05
CA ILE A 8 3.73 -0.65 4.40
C ILE A 8 4.73 -0.12 5.40
N GLY A 9 4.41 1.00 6.00
CA GLY A 9 5.26 1.60 6.99
C GLY A 9 4.81 1.28 8.40
N GLY A 10 5.55 1.80 9.37
CA GLY A 10 5.23 1.56 10.77
C GLY A 10 3.95 2.22 11.22
N THR A 11 3.62 3.37 10.67
CA THR A 11 2.43 4.11 11.08
C THR A 11 1.44 4.33 9.94
N HIS A 12 1.90 4.21 8.70
CA HIS A 12 1.04 4.48 7.55
C HIS A 12 1.25 3.46 6.46
N VAL A 13 0.20 3.22 5.70
CA VAL A 13 0.28 2.43 4.48
C VAL A 13 0.07 3.40 3.33
N LYS A 14 1.00 3.41 2.38
CA LYS A 14 0.94 4.31 1.24
C LYS A 14 0.74 3.50 -0.02
N ILE A 15 -0.05 4.02 -0.95
CA ILE A 15 -0.31 3.31 -2.20
C ILE A 15 -0.15 4.27 -3.37
N LEU A 16 0.28 3.71 -4.50
CA LEU A 16 0.42 4.48 -5.72
C LEU A 16 0.24 3.52 -6.90
N ALA A 17 -0.60 3.89 -7.83
CA ALA A 17 -0.81 3.07 -9.02
C ALA A 17 -0.12 3.68 -10.22
N THR A 18 0.20 2.84 -11.20
CA THR A 18 0.81 3.30 -12.44
C THR A 18 -0.06 4.37 -13.08
N GLY A 19 0.57 5.46 -13.48
CA GLY A 19 -0.15 6.55 -14.11
C GLY A 19 -0.69 7.58 -13.16
N GLN A 20 -0.64 7.31 -11.88
CA GLN A 20 -1.07 8.28 -10.88
C GLN A 20 0.12 9.09 -10.40
N THR A 21 -0.12 10.34 -10.06
CA THR A 21 0.96 11.21 -9.62
C THR A 21 0.93 11.49 -8.13
N GLU A 22 -0.20 11.23 -7.48
CA GLU A 22 -0.33 11.51 -6.06
C GLU A 22 -0.57 10.22 -5.30
N ARG A 23 0.25 10.00 -4.31
CA ARG A 23 0.09 8.84 -3.44
C ARG A 23 -1.12 9.04 -2.53
N ARG A 24 -1.68 7.94 -2.11
CA ARG A 24 -2.71 7.96 -1.09
C ARG A 24 -2.21 7.15 0.10
N GLU A 25 -2.64 7.51 1.28
CA GLU A 25 -2.17 6.81 2.47
C GLU A 25 -3.25 6.76 3.53
N PHE A 26 -3.10 5.80 4.44
CA PHE A 26 -3.96 5.73 5.60
C PHE A 26 -3.14 5.21 6.78
N GLU A 27 -3.62 5.49 7.97
CA GLU A 27 -2.91 5.07 9.17
C GLU A 27 -3.03 3.58 9.36
N SER A 28 -1.90 2.93 9.62
CA SER A 28 -1.92 1.50 9.85
C SER A 28 -2.16 1.19 11.31
N GLY A 29 -1.48 1.89 12.18
CA GLY A 29 -1.62 1.63 13.60
C GLY A 29 -1.12 0.25 14.01
N PRO A 30 -1.02 0.02 15.31
CA PRO A 30 -0.50 -1.26 15.79
C PRO A 30 -1.50 -2.40 15.68
N LYS A 31 -2.76 -2.10 15.44
CA LYS A 31 -3.76 -3.14 15.36
C LYS A 31 -4.18 -3.49 13.96
N LEU A 32 -3.42 -3.03 12.99
CA LEU A 32 -3.77 -3.32 11.62
C LEU A 32 -3.49 -4.78 11.30
N THR A 33 -4.50 -5.49 10.90
CA THR A 33 -4.35 -6.87 10.48
C THR A 33 -4.24 -6.90 8.96
N PRO A 34 -3.74 -7.98 8.37
CA PRO A 34 -3.68 -8.09 6.92
C PRO A 34 -5.04 -7.90 6.26
N LYS A 35 -6.07 -8.39 6.91
CA LYS A 35 -7.42 -8.25 6.39
C LYS A 35 -7.86 -6.79 6.36
N LEU A 36 -7.60 -6.06 7.44
CA LEU A 36 -7.94 -4.65 7.51
C LEU A 36 -7.11 -3.83 6.53
N MET A 37 -5.84 -4.21 6.35
CA MET A 37 -4.98 -3.53 5.42
C MET A 37 -5.51 -3.67 3.99
N VAL A 38 -5.88 -4.88 3.61
CA VAL A 38 -6.42 -5.13 2.27
C VAL A 38 -7.69 -4.34 2.07
N ALA A 39 -8.56 -4.32 3.06
CA ALA A 39 -9.81 -3.56 2.96
C ALA A 39 -9.54 -2.07 2.80
N GLY A 40 -8.58 -1.54 3.55
CA GLY A 40 -8.21 -0.13 3.43
C GLY A 40 -7.64 0.21 2.07
N VAL A 41 -6.78 -0.66 1.55
CA VAL A 41 -6.19 -0.44 0.25
C VAL A 41 -7.26 -0.47 -0.85
N LYS A 42 -8.16 -1.43 -0.79
CA LYS A 42 -9.23 -1.52 -1.78
C LYS A 42 -10.12 -0.28 -1.75
N LYS A 43 -10.39 0.21 -0.58
CA LYS A 43 -11.23 1.40 -0.44
C LYS A 43 -10.53 2.62 -1.01
N LEU A 44 -9.25 2.77 -0.73
CA LEU A 44 -8.50 3.92 -1.21
C LEU A 44 -8.26 3.86 -2.71
N ALA A 45 -8.08 2.71 -3.27
CA ALA A 45 -7.74 2.54 -4.68
C ALA A 45 -8.96 2.22 -5.55
N ARG A 46 -10.14 2.40 -5.03
CA ARG A 46 -11.36 1.94 -5.74
C ARG A 46 -11.57 2.62 -7.09
N ASP A 47 -11.06 3.83 -7.25
CA ASP A 47 -11.18 4.55 -8.52
C ASP A 47 -9.94 4.44 -9.39
N TRP A 48 -8.98 3.62 -8.98
CA TRP A 48 -7.80 3.37 -9.77
C TRP A 48 -7.93 2.02 -10.47
N SER A 49 -7.29 1.92 -11.64
CA SER A 49 -7.24 0.64 -12.35
C SER A 49 -5.86 0.05 -12.23
N TYR A 50 -5.80 -1.21 -11.90
CA TYR A 50 -4.51 -1.90 -11.82
C TYR A 50 -4.71 -3.39 -12.06
N ASP A 51 -3.63 -4.02 -12.55
CA ASP A 51 -3.67 -5.44 -12.89
C ASP A 51 -2.90 -6.28 -11.89
N VAL A 52 -1.89 -5.67 -11.28
CA VAL A 52 -0.96 -6.39 -10.42
C VAL A 52 -0.75 -5.56 -9.17
N VAL A 53 -0.54 -6.22 -8.05
CA VAL A 53 -0.26 -5.57 -6.78
C VAL A 53 1.17 -5.94 -6.35
N SER A 54 1.94 -4.92 -5.99
CA SER A 54 3.29 -5.10 -5.48
C SER A 54 3.35 -4.55 -4.08
N MET A 55 3.84 -5.33 -3.13
CA MET A 55 3.91 -4.89 -1.74
C MET A 55 5.35 -4.77 -1.31
N GLY A 56 5.66 -3.71 -0.57
CA GLY A 56 6.97 -3.49 -0.04
C GLY A 56 6.94 -3.16 1.43
N TYR A 57 7.94 -3.62 2.13
CA TYR A 57 8.10 -3.30 3.55
C TYR A 57 9.37 -2.48 3.68
N PRO A 58 9.22 -1.26 4.11
CA PRO A 58 10.38 -0.40 4.21
C PRO A 58 11.26 -0.71 5.40
N GLY A 59 10.93 -1.63 6.18
CA GLY A 59 11.69 -1.89 7.37
C GLY A 59 13.14 -2.08 7.06
N PRO A 60 13.94 -2.10 8.07
CA PRO A 60 15.35 -2.21 7.94
C PRO A 60 15.66 -3.49 7.29
N VAL A 61 16.38 -3.37 6.35
CA VAL A 61 16.70 -4.45 5.72
C VAL A 61 17.87 -4.94 6.31
N GLN A 62 17.89 -5.83 6.92
CA GLN A 62 18.84 -6.20 7.52
C GLN A 62 19.59 -6.93 6.81
N GLN A 63 20.16 -7.06 6.25
CA GLN A 63 20.83 -7.69 5.54
C GLN A 63 21.86 -8.16 6.03
N ASN A 64 22.07 -8.42 6.53
CA ASN A 64 23.03 -8.89 6.90
C ASN A 64 23.24 -9.25 7.09
#